data_fb5e1f715118cc030a767003389e4fd9
#
_entry.id   fb5e1f715118cc030a767003389e4fd9
#
_cell.length_a   1.000
_cell.length_b   1.000
_cell.length_c   1.000
_cell.angle_alpha   90.00
_cell.angle_beta   90.00
_cell.angle_gamma   90.00
#
_symmetry.space_group_name_H-M   'P 1'
#
loop_
_entity.id
_entity.type
_entity.pdbx_description
1 polymer ?
#
loop_
_entity_poly.entity_id
_entity_poly.type
_entity_poly.pdbx_seq_one_letter_code
_entity_poly.pdbx_strand_id
1 'polypeptide(L)'
;MRAQVAVVGGGPVGMLVAAELAGYGVDTVVLEERTEVSERPKATTLHARAVQSLARRGYLPGNGDALGTGAGATSGAFHFAGIHGLVITAPEGEPEPILKRPQAELERLFEQRARAAGARVLRGHRVTGIAQEPDGVRLDVEGPGGPAACRVEYLVGADGARSTVRERLGIASDTAPASVSALAGLATLEDPEALEQGWLRTPRGWIVSKRTPGGETHVRTLDCTGAYEGRERQPTPRELQGEVSRIAGRDIAMAGARWITRFSDFTRLARTFRTGRAFLVGDAAHLHFPIGGQGLSTGVLDALNLGWKLALAVRGAAGERLLDSYDLERRPAARAVVDNTRAQLALMRPGEDVDALRGLFAGLLAEDRYAGGLADMISAQGAVLPAYTERPSSWEGRFLPNFRLPAGADDLVTLLRDGRPLLLLFGEDGARHEEEARAWAPLLRVVRTGRVPGAAHEALLVRPDGHVGWSPGGSPLGGALSAYFGRGGCAPEAAVAAPGGGRGIRLS
;
A
#
# COMPACT_ATOMS: atom_id res chain seq x y z
N MET A 1 -29.33 7.75 -0.36
CA MET A 1 -28.15 8.14 -1.18
C MET A 1 -27.82 6.99 -2.14
N ARG A 2 -27.30 7.27 -3.34
CA ARG A 2 -26.86 6.27 -4.32
C ARG A 2 -25.47 6.64 -4.86
N ALA A 3 -24.67 5.61 -5.20
CA ALA A 3 -23.40 5.69 -5.92
C ALA A 3 -23.13 4.35 -6.60
N GLN A 4 -22.11 4.28 -7.47
CA GLN A 4 -21.67 2.99 -8.00
C GLN A 4 -20.79 2.26 -6.98
N VAL A 5 -19.88 2.97 -6.31
CA VAL A 5 -19.02 2.38 -5.27
C VAL A 5 -19.05 3.20 -3.99
N ALA A 6 -19.21 2.52 -2.86
CA ALA A 6 -18.93 3.10 -1.55
C ALA A 6 -17.58 2.61 -1.02
N VAL A 7 -16.80 3.53 -0.48
CA VAL A 7 -15.60 3.25 0.29
C VAL A 7 -15.89 3.59 1.75
N VAL A 8 -15.81 2.61 2.64
CA VAL A 8 -16.00 2.80 4.09
C VAL A 8 -14.65 2.93 4.76
N GLY A 9 -14.41 4.10 5.34
CA GLY A 9 -13.13 4.49 5.93
C GLY A 9 -12.36 5.48 5.05
N GLY A 10 -12.11 6.67 5.59
CA GLY A 10 -11.41 7.79 4.94
C GLY A 10 -9.94 7.90 5.31
N GLY A 11 -9.30 6.83 5.77
CA GLY A 11 -7.85 6.80 5.94
C GLY A 11 -7.11 6.81 4.59
N PRO A 12 -5.76 6.85 4.57
CA PRO A 12 -4.99 7.05 3.34
C PRO A 12 -5.27 5.96 2.29
N VAL A 13 -5.52 4.72 2.71
CA VAL A 13 -5.81 3.61 1.77
C VAL A 13 -7.20 3.80 1.14
N GLY A 14 -8.22 4.12 1.93
CA GLY A 14 -9.58 4.37 1.42
C GLY A 14 -9.67 5.59 0.51
N MET A 15 -8.98 6.68 0.88
CA MET A 15 -8.90 7.88 0.02
C MET A 15 -8.16 7.59 -1.30
N LEU A 16 -7.13 6.73 -1.28
CA LEU A 16 -6.44 6.33 -2.50
C LEU A 16 -7.34 5.47 -3.41
N VAL A 17 -8.09 4.50 -2.83
CA VAL A 17 -9.11 3.74 -3.59
C VAL A 17 -10.12 4.68 -4.23
N ALA A 18 -10.64 5.65 -3.46
CA ALA A 18 -11.61 6.60 -3.97
C ALA A 18 -11.03 7.49 -5.09
N ALA A 19 -9.77 7.90 -4.96
CA ALA A 19 -9.07 8.69 -5.98
C ALA A 19 -8.87 7.88 -7.27
N GLU A 20 -8.48 6.61 -7.16
CA GLU A 20 -8.37 5.70 -8.31
C GLU A 20 -9.74 5.54 -9.01
N LEU A 21 -10.78 5.14 -8.27
CA LEU A 21 -12.12 4.90 -8.83
C LEU A 21 -12.69 6.15 -9.53
N ALA A 22 -12.65 7.28 -8.84
CA ALA A 22 -13.14 8.54 -9.39
C ALA A 22 -12.29 9.00 -10.60
N GLY A 23 -10.97 8.74 -10.59
CA GLY A 23 -10.09 9.01 -11.72
C GLY A 23 -10.47 8.24 -12.99
N TYR A 24 -11.12 7.09 -12.85
CA TYR A 24 -11.73 6.32 -13.94
C TYR A 24 -13.18 6.73 -14.25
N GLY A 25 -13.71 7.77 -13.61
CA GLY A 25 -15.08 8.25 -13.81
C GLY A 25 -16.16 7.43 -13.11
N VAL A 26 -15.81 6.62 -12.11
CA VAL A 26 -16.77 5.86 -11.29
C VAL A 26 -17.40 6.78 -10.24
N ASP A 27 -18.73 6.81 -10.16
CA ASP A 27 -19.44 7.55 -9.09
C ASP A 27 -19.15 6.92 -7.74
N THR A 28 -18.27 7.59 -6.97
CA THR A 28 -17.68 7.07 -5.74
C THR A 28 -18.07 7.93 -4.56
N VAL A 29 -18.49 7.29 -3.46
CA VAL A 29 -18.70 7.94 -2.17
C VAL A 29 -17.80 7.34 -1.10
N VAL A 30 -17.13 8.19 -0.32
CA VAL A 30 -16.38 7.81 0.88
C VAL A 30 -17.23 8.13 2.10
N LEU A 31 -17.39 7.14 2.99
CA LEU A 31 -18.06 7.28 4.28
C LEU A 31 -17.01 7.16 5.39
N GLU A 32 -16.73 8.27 6.07
CA GLU A 32 -15.72 8.34 7.15
C GLU A 32 -16.36 8.83 8.44
N GLU A 33 -16.19 8.06 9.52
CA GLU A 33 -16.79 8.37 10.84
C GLU A 33 -16.20 9.61 11.50
N ARG A 34 -14.92 9.91 11.24
CA ARG A 34 -14.27 11.10 11.79
C ARG A 34 -14.61 12.33 11.00
N THR A 35 -14.73 13.45 11.70
CA THR A 35 -14.97 14.77 11.09
C THR A 35 -13.71 15.36 10.45
N GLU A 36 -12.53 14.97 10.93
CA GLU A 36 -11.24 15.53 10.53
C GLU A 36 -10.16 14.45 10.38
N VAL A 37 -9.08 14.79 9.67
CA VAL A 37 -7.88 13.96 9.57
C VAL A 37 -7.20 13.87 10.93
N SER A 38 -6.78 12.67 11.32
CA SER A 38 -6.11 12.46 12.60
C SER A 38 -4.65 12.88 12.55
N GLU A 39 -4.27 13.86 13.35
CA GLU A 39 -2.88 14.31 13.52
C GLU A 39 -2.03 13.40 14.43
N ARG A 40 -2.62 12.35 15.01
CA ARG A 40 -1.87 11.42 15.85
C ARG A 40 -0.77 10.75 15.02
N PRO A 41 0.48 10.72 15.52
CA PRO A 41 1.58 10.04 14.82
C PRO A 41 1.25 8.56 14.57
N LYS A 42 1.31 8.16 13.30
CA LYS A 42 1.13 6.78 12.85
C LYS A 42 2.27 6.40 11.90
N ALA A 43 1.97 5.70 10.82
CA ALA A 43 2.96 5.34 9.82
C ALA A 43 3.56 6.58 9.14
N THR A 44 4.86 6.50 8.82
CA THR A 44 5.58 7.56 8.12
C THR A 44 6.40 7.03 6.95
N THR A 45 6.43 5.72 6.74
CA THR A 45 7.34 5.07 5.77
C THR A 45 6.53 4.44 4.65
N LEU A 46 6.89 4.77 3.43
CA LEU A 46 6.54 4.02 2.23
C LEU A 46 7.81 3.42 1.64
N HIS A 47 7.73 2.15 1.25
CA HIS A 47 8.82 1.41 0.62
C HIS A 47 8.75 1.45 -0.90
N ALA A 48 9.86 1.11 -1.55
CA ALA A 48 10.13 1.32 -2.95
C ALA A 48 8.97 0.97 -3.89
N ARG A 49 8.39 -0.23 -3.79
CA ARG A 49 7.29 -0.63 -4.70
C ARG A 49 6.08 0.29 -4.57
N ALA A 50 5.69 0.67 -3.36
CA ALA A 50 4.57 1.59 -3.15
C ALA A 50 4.88 2.99 -3.70
N VAL A 51 6.12 3.48 -3.49
CA VAL A 51 6.56 4.78 -4.01
C VAL A 51 6.57 4.78 -5.54
N GLN A 52 7.15 3.74 -6.17
CA GLN A 52 7.16 3.55 -7.62
C GLN A 52 5.74 3.52 -8.21
N SER A 53 4.84 2.76 -7.59
CA SER A 53 3.45 2.63 -8.06
C SER A 53 2.68 3.95 -7.92
N LEU A 54 2.86 4.69 -6.81
CA LEU A 54 2.25 6.02 -6.62
C LEU A 54 2.79 7.04 -7.64
N ALA A 55 4.08 7.00 -7.96
CA ALA A 55 4.68 7.87 -8.97
C ALA A 55 4.09 7.60 -10.36
N ARG A 56 3.93 6.32 -10.75
CA ARG A 56 3.31 5.91 -12.03
C ARG A 56 1.86 6.38 -12.14
N ARG A 57 1.15 6.47 -11.03
CA ARG A 57 -0.23 6.97 -10.99
C ARG A 57 -0.32 8.49 -10.76
N GLY A 58 0.82 9.19 -10.76
CA GLY A 58 0.86 10.66 -10.63
C GLY A 58 0.49 11.19 -9.24
N TYR A 59 0.48 10.35 -8.20
CA TYR A 59 0.23 10.79 -6.81
C TYR A 59 1.46 11.42 -6.16
N LEU A 60 2.63 11.05 -6.62
CA LEU A 60 3.90 11.65 -6.20
C LEU A 60 4.56 12.32 -7.40
N PRO A 61 5.39 13.37 -7.17
CA PRO A 61 6.21 13.91 -8.24
C PRO A 61 6.99 12.76 -8.87
N GLY A 62 6.84 12.56 -10.15
CA GLY A 62 7.69 11.65 -10.91
C GLY A 62 9.09 12.25 -10.96
N ASN A 63 10.12 11.41 -11.00
CA ASN A 63 11.47 11.87 -11.30
C ASN A 63 11.62 12.42 -12.75
N GLY A 64 10.50 12.62 -13.47
CA GLY A 64 10.51 13.18 -14.82
C GLY A 64 11.25 14.50 -14.94
N ASP A 65 11.21 15.34 -13.90
CA ASP A 65 12.05 16.53 -13.78
C ASP A 65 13.43 16.21 -13.15
N ALA A 66 13.60 15.05 -12.50
CA ALA A 66 14.81 14.60 -11.81
C ALA A 66 15.53 13.44 -12.54
N LEU A 67 15.00 12.92 -13.65
CA LEU A 67 15.78 12.13 -14.59
C LEU A 67 16.76 13.03 -15.35
N GLY A 68 17.29 14.03 -14.64
CA GLY A 68 18.49 14.74 -15.02
C GLY A 68 19.54 13.68 -15.36
N THR A 69 20.05 13.78 -16.53
CA THR A 69 21.20 13.05 -17.08
C THR A 69 22.20 12.74 -15.96
N GLY A 70 22.24 11.51 -15.45
CA GLY A 70 23.29 11.04 -14.56
C GLY A 70 22.92 10.59 -13.14
N ALA A 71 21.66 10.57 -12.74
CA ALA A 71 21.28 9.99 -11.45
C ALA A 71 21.22 8.45 -11.56
N GLY A 72 22.27 7.78 -11.11
CA GLY A 72 22.30 6.32 -10.99
C GLY A 72 21.26 5.78 -10.00
N ALA A 73 21.30 4.49 -9.69
CA ALA A 73 20.46 3.87 -8.67
C ALA A 73 20.58 4.60 -7.33
N THR A 74 19.45 4.80 -6.64
CA THR A 74 19.41 5.43 -5.30
C THR A 74 19.26 4.37 -4.23
N SER A 75 19.80 4.61 -3.04
CA SER A 75 19.78 3.63 -1.94
C SER A 75 19.39 4.28 -0.63
N GLY A 76 18.67 3.55 0.20
CA GLY A 76 18.28 3.96 1.55
C GLY A 76 18.68 2.91 2.59
N ALA A 77 19.38 3.35 3.63
CA ALA A 77 19.71 2.47 4.76
C ALA A 77 18.45 2.07 5.52
N PHE A 78 18.40 0.80 5.92
CA PHE A 78 17.29 0.23 6.65
C PHE A 78 17.76 -0.81 7.69
N HIS A 79 16.84 -1.50 8.29
CA HIS A 79 17.11 -2.52 9.30
C HIS A 79 16.20 -3.75 9.13
N PHE A 80 16.63 -4.88 9.65
CA PHE A 80 15.79 -6.04 9.85
C PHE A 80 15.75 -6.39 11.34
N ALA A 81 14.60 -6.34 11.97
CA ALA A 81 14.46 -6.60 13.42
C ALA A 81 15.40 -5.74 14.31
N GLY A 82 15.66 -4.48 13.94
CA GLY A 82 16.64 -3.62 14.62
C GLY A 82 18.11 -4.00 14.36
N ILE A 83 18.39 -4.95 13.49
CA ILE A 83 19.75 -5.25 13.00
C ILE A 83 19.98 -4.33 11.80
N HIS A 84 20.98 -3.44 11.91
CA HIS A 84 21.36 -2.52 10.86
C HIS A 84 22.16 -3.21 9.75
N GLY A 85 22.33 -2.55 8.62
CA GLY A 85 23.10 -3.04 7.47
C GLY A 85 22.24 -3.42 6.26
N LEU A 86 20.91 -3.44 6.40
CA LEU A 86 20.04 -3.61 5.24
C LEU A 86 20.03 -2.34 4.39
N VAL A 87 20.20 -2.48 3.09
CA VAL A 87 20.14 -1.38 2.11
C VAL A 87 19.06 -1.70 1.09
N ILE A 88 18.07 -0.81 0.96
CA ILE A 88 17.04 -0.90 -0.08
C ILE A 88 17.47 0.00 -1.22
N THR A 89 17.59 -0.56 -2.43
CA THR A 89 18.01 0.16 -3.63
C THR A 89 16.86 0.25 -4.62
N ALA A 90 16.64 1.44 -5.17
CA ALA A 90 15.77 1.65 -6.33
C ALA A 90 16.63 1.68 -7.60
N PRO A 91 16.19 1.00 -8.69
CA PRO A 91 16.87 1.09 -9.99
C PRO A 91 16.98 2.52 -10.51
N GLU A 92 17.88 2.75 -11.44
CA GLU A 92 17.97 4.02 -12.16
C GLU A 92 16.64 4.39 -12.81
N GLY A 93 16.28 5.67 -12.74
CA GLY A 93 15.01 6.16 -13.26
C GLY A 93 13.79 5.93 -12.37
N GLU A 94 13.95 5.23 -11.26
CA GLU A 94 12.89 5.06 -10.25
C GLU A 94 13.04 6.09 -9.12
N PRO A 95 11.94 6.43 -8.41
CA PRO A 95 12.01 7.31 -7.25
C PRO A 95 12.81 6.69 -6.10
N GLU A 96 13.18 7.52 -5.12
CA GLU A 96 13.85 7.08 -3.90
C GLU A 96 13.16 5.85 -3.26
N PRO A 97 13.94 4.85 -2.77
CA PRO A 97 13.38 3.58 -2.31
C PRO A 97 12.62 3.68 -0.99
N ILE A 98 12.82 4.75 -0.24
CA ILE A 98 12.17 4.98 1.06
C ILE A 98 11.65 6.41 1.12
N LEU A 99 10.33 6.57 1.04
CA LEU A 99 9.71 7.87 1.23
C LEU A 99 9.26 8.01 2.69
N LYS A 100 9.74 9.05 3.37
CA LYS A 100 9.32 9.43 4.72
C LYS A 100 8.29 10.56 4.64
N ARG A 101 7.01 10.23 4.86
CA ARG A 101 5.92 11.21 4.86
C ARG A 101 4.88 10.83 5.91
N PRO A 102 4.47 11.76 6.79
CA PRO A 102 3.41 11.50 7.77
C PRO A 102 2.12 10.99 7.11
N GLN A 103 1.49 10.00 7.73
CA GLN A 103 0.25 9.40 7.21
C GLN A 103 -0.86 10.44 7.00
N ALA A 104 -0.95 11.46 7.88
CA ALA A 104 -1.94 12.53 7.77
C ALA A 104 -1.76 13.36 6.48
N GLU A 105 -0.52 13.60 6.06
CA GLU A 105 -0.23 14.30 4.80
C GLU A 105 -0.64 13.47 3.58
N LEU A 106 -0.38 12.16 3.62
CA LEU A 106 -0.81 11.25 2.54
C LEU A 106 -2.33 11.16 2.48
N GLU A 107 -3.01 11.10 3.63
CA GLU A 107 -4.48 11.10 3.69
C GLU A 107 -5.04 12.36 3.04
N ARG A 108 -4.52 13.55 3.38
CA ARG A 108 -4.95 14.82 2.76
C ARG A 108 -4.67 14.87 1.26
N LEU A 109 -3.48 14.42 0.84
CA LEU A 109 -3.12 14.35 -0.58
C LEU A 109 -4.09 13.47 -1.37
N PHE A 110 -4.39 12.28 -0.87
CA PHE A 110 -5.29 11.36 -1.55
C PHE A 110 -6.74 11.84 -1.48
N GLU A 111 -7.19 12.45 -0.38
CA GLU A 111 -8.51 13.08 -0.29
C GLU A 111 -8.65 14.22 -1.31
N GLN A 112 -7.65 15.10 -1.41
CA GLN A 112 -7.65 16.17 -2.40
C GLN A 112 -7.77 15.61 -3.82
N ARG A 113 -7.02 14.56 -4.14
CA ARG A 113 -7.08 13.89 -5.44
C ARG A 113 -8.43 13.22 -5.69
N ALA A 114 -8.99 12.55 -4.70
CA ALA A 114 -10.30 11.93 -4.79
C ALA A 114 -11.40 12.96 -5.08
N ARG A 115 -11.42 14.06 -4.33
CA ARG A 115 -12.38 15.18 -4.54
C ARG A 115 -12.20 15.85 -5.91
N ALA A 116 -10.94 16.10 -6.30
CA ALA A 116 -10.64 16.69 -7.61
C ALA A 116 -11.08 15.79 -8.78
N ALA A 117 -11.08 14.47 -8.59
CA ALA A 117 -11.60 13.50 -9.55
C ALA A 117 -13.11 13.29 -9.49
N GLY A 118 -13.83 13.94 -8.54
CA GLY A 118 -15.29 13.89 -8.44
C GLY A 118 -15.83 12.95 -7.35
N ALA A 119 -15.00 12.33 -6.52
CA ALA A 119 -15.48 11.53 -5.41
C ALA A 119 -16.17 12.39 -4.34
N ARG A 120 -17.30 11.91 -3.83
CA ARG A 120 -18.02 12.53 -2.71
C ARG A 120 -17.45 12.01 -1.39
N VAL A 121 -16.74 12.84 -0.63
CA VAL A 121 -16.19 12.46 0.68
C VAL A 121 -17.07 13.03 1.79
N LEU A 122 -17.73 12.13 2.51
CA LEU A 122 -18.65 12.42 3.62
C LEU A 122 -17.99 12.05 4.94
N ARG A 123 -17.44 13.06 5.62
CA ARG A 123 -16.89 12.92 6.97
C ARG A 123 -18.03 13.06 8.00
N GLY A 124 -17.84 12.48 9.19
CA GLY A 124 -18.87 12.38 10.22
C GLY A 124 -19.99 11.38 9.87
N HIS A 125 -19.74 10.45 8.95
CA HIS A 125 -20.70 9.44 8.51
C HIS A 125 -20.20 8.04 8.89
N ARG A 126 -20.92 7.39 9.78
CA ARG A 126 -20.61 6.06 10.30
C ARG A 126 -21.51 5.00 9.70
N VAL A 127 -20.92 3.96 9.13
CA VAL A 127 -21.66 2.77 8.66
C VAL A 127 -21.96 1.86 9.84
N THR A 128 -23.23 1.52 10.03
CA THR A 128 -23.73 0.71 11.16
C THR A 128 -24.30 -0.62 10.71
N GLY A 129 -24.80 -0.73 9.47
CA GLY A 129 -25.36 -1.92 8.88
C GLY A 129 -24.94 -2.12 7.42
N ILE A 130 -24.80 -3.37 7.00
CA ILE A 130 -24.42 -3.77 5.64
C ILE A 130 -25.23 -4.99 5.24
N ALA A 131 -25.88 -4.95 4.08
CA ALA A 131 -26.57 -6.08 3.48
C ALA A 131 -26.22 -6.18 1.99
N GLN A 132 -25.73 -7.34 1.55
CA GLN A 132 -25.60 -7.62 0.12
C GLN A 132 -26.97 -8.01 -0.44
N GLU A 133 -27.35 -7.39 -1.55
CA GLU A 133 -28.56 -7.63 -2.32
C GLU A 133 -28.16 -8.23 -3.69
N PRO A 134 -29.05 -8.83 -4.46
CA PRO A 134 -28.69 -9.45 -5.76
C PRO A 134 -28.03 -8.47 -6.73
N ASP A 135 -28.43 -7.20 -6.71
CA ASP A 135 -28.00 -6.15 -7.63
C ASP A 135 -27.07 -5.10 -7.00
N GLY A 136 -26.69 -5.27 -5.70
CA GLY A 136 -25.82 -4.31 -5.05
C GLY A 136 -25.60 -4.55 -3.55
N VAL A 137 -25.24 -3.48 -2.86
CA VAL A 137 -25.01 -3.44 -1.42
C VAL A 137 -25.80 -2.29 -0.80
N ARG A 138 -26.57 -2.57 0.23
CA ARG A 138 -27.25 -1.58 1.06
C ARG A 138 -26.44 -1.33 2.34
N LEU A 139 -26.22 -0.05 2.62
CA LEU A 139 -25.53 0.41 3.82
C LEU A 139 -26.51 1.24 4.67
N ASP A 140 -26.53 0.97 5.97
CA ASP A 140 -27.17 1.84 6.95
C ASP A 140 -26.09 2.77 7.51
N VAL A 141 -26.34 4.08 7.47
CA VAL A 141 -25.35 5.12 7.76
C VAL A 141 -25.93 6.11 8.77
N GLU A 142 -25.19 6.41 9.79
CA GLU A 142 -25.45 7.50 10.73
C GLU A 142 -24.58 8.70 10.36
N GLY A 143 -25.17 9.85 10.15
CA GLY A 143 -24.49 11.10 9.80
C GLY A 143 -25.06 12.31 10.55
N PRO A 144 -24.52 13.52 10.31
CA PRO A 144 -24.99 14.74 10.96
C PRO A 144 -26.49 15.03 10.75
N GLY A 145 -27.07 14.54 9.66
CA GLY A 145 -28.49 14.66 9.35
C GLY A 145 -29.36 13.52 9.87
N GLY A 146 -28.81 12.63 10.74
CA GLY A 146 -29.50 11.45 11.24
C GLY A 146 -29.27 10.19 10.40
N PRO A 147 -30.01 9.10 10.69
CA PRO A 147 -29.92 7.84 9.99
C PRO A 147 -30.32 7.95 8.51
N ALA A 148 -29.55 7.32 7.64
CA ALA A 148 -29.79 7.29 6.20
C ALA A 148 -29.40 5.94 5.61
N ALA A 149 -29.95 5.61 4.44
CA ALA A 149 -29.52 4.45 3.66
C ALA A 149 -28.71 4.89 2.43
N CYS A 150 -27.66 4.10 2.13
CA CYS A 150 -26.90 4.23 0.91
C CYS A 150 -26.95 2.91 0.13
N ARG A 151 -27.27 2.98 -1.17
CA ARG A 151 -27.23 1.82 -2.07
C ARG A 151 -26.14 1.99 -3.10
N VAL A 152 -25.34 0.96 -3.31
CA VAL A 152 -24.18 0.94 -4.22
C VAL A 152 -24.09 -0.37 -4.97
N GLU A 153 -23.40 -0.38 -6.10
CA GLU A 153 -23.12 -1.61 -6.84
C GLU A 153 -22.03 -2.44 -6.16
N TYR A 154 -21.00 -1.77 -5.62
CA TYR A 154 -19.89 -2.39 -4.91
C TYR A 154 -19.51 -1.64 -3.65
N LEU A 155 -18.90 -2.36 -2.71
CA LEU A 155 -18.43 -1.87 -1.42
C LEU A 155 -16.93 -2.14 -1.25
N VAL A 156 -16.17 -1.15 -0.78
CA VAL A 156 -14.78 -1.33 -0.34
C VAL A 156 -14.66 -0.98 1.14
N GLY A 157 -14.29 -1.96 1.97
CA GLY A 157 -13.97 -1.79 3.37
C GLY A 157 -12.51 -1.37 3.54
N ALA A 158 -12.28 -0.12 3.91
CA ALA A 158 -11.00 0.49 4.24
C ALA A 158 -10.99 1.06 5.66
N ASP A 159 -11.85 0.53 6.54
CA ASP A 159 -12.23 1.02 7.86
C ASP A 159 -11.31 0.50 8.99
N GLY A 160 -10.13 0.02 8.60
CA GLY A 160 -9.02 -0.25 9.51
C GLY A 160 -9.17 -1.52 10.35
N ALA A 161 -8.36 -1.62 11.39
CA ALA A 161 -8.21 -2.84 12.19
C ALA A 161 -9.51 -3.36 12.81
N ARG A 162 -10.44 -2.45 13.18
CA ARG A 162 -11.76 -2.76 13.77
C ARG A 162 -12.86 -2.70 12.72
N SER A 163 -12.59 -3.21 11.52
CA SER A 163 -13.46 -3.11 10.36
C SER A 163 -14.88 -3.61 10.62
N THR A 164 -15.83 -2.69 10.56
CA THR A 164 -17.28 -2.96 10.55
C THR A 164 -17.66 -3.73 9.30
N VAL A 165 -17.04 -3.41 8.15
CA VAL A 165 -17.31 -4.11 6.88
C VAL A 165 -16.98 -5.59 6.99
N ARG A 166 -15.76 -5.94 7.46
CA ARG A 166 -15.35 -7.34 7.67
C ARG A 166 -16.31 -8.07 8.61
N GLU A 167 -16.66 -7.45 9.75
CA GLU A 167 -17.50 -8.06 10.78
C GLU A 167 -18.94 -8.25 10.31
N ARG A 168 -19.56 -7.23 9.72
CA ARG A 168 -20.95 -7.29 9.24
C ARG A 168 -21.16 -8.26 8.08
N LEU A 169 -20.13 -8.48 7.27
CA LEU A 169 -20.15 -9.44 6.18
C LEU A 169 -19.73 -10.86 6.62
N GLY A 170 -19.41 -11.05 7.90
CA GLY A 170 -19.01 -12.36 8.43
C GLY A 170 -17.71 -12.92 7.82
N ILE A 171 -16.82 -12.01 7.33
CA ILE A 171 -15.56 -12.46 6.72
C ILE A 171 -14.63 -12.99 7.82
N ALA A 172 -14.42 -14.31 7.82
CA ALA A 172 -13.55 -14.99 8.76
C ALA A 172 -12.09 -14.54 8.60
N SER A 173 -11.32 -14.63 9.66
CA SER A 173 -9.91 -14.26 9.68
C SER A 173 -9.06 -15.30 10.41
N ASP A 174 -7.85 -15.52 9.92
CA ASP A 174 -6.80 -16.19 10.65
C ASP A 174 -6.16 -15.18 11.61
N THR A 175 -6.09 -15.51 12.88
CA THR A 175 -5.56 -14.60 13.92
C THR A 175 -4.49 -15.28 14.75
N ALA A 176 -3.50 -14.51 15.22
CA ALA A 176 -2.62 -14.94 16.31
C ALA A 176 -2.79 -13.97 17.48
N PRO A 177 -2.92 -14.50 18.72
CA PRO A 177 -3.05 -13.67 19.91
C PRO A 177 -1.79 -12.85 20.14
N ALA A 178 -1.94 -11.73 20.82
CA ALA A 178 -0.79 -10.94 21.22
C ALA A 178 0.04 -11.68 22.28
N SER A 179 1.35 -11.56 22.15
CA SER A 179 2.34 -12.09 23.06
C SER A 179 3.27 -11.03 23.64
N VAL A 180 3.26 -9.83 23.07
CA VAL A 180 3.98 -8.65 23.55
C VAL A 180 3.09 -7.42 23.52
N SER A 181 3.47 -6.40 24.25
CA SER A 181 2.85 -5.08 24.22
C SER A 181 3.86 -4.00 23.83
N ALA A 182 3.35 -2.90 23.34
CA ALA A 182 4.13 -1.75 22.94
C ALA A 182 3.36 -0.46 23.20
N LEU A 183 4.08 0.58 23.61
CA LEU A 183 3.57 1.94 23.71
C LEU A 183 4.29 2.83 22.72
N ALA A 184 3.60 3.85 22.24
CA ALA A 184 4.22 4.95 21.52
C ALA A 184 3.64 6.25 22.01
N GLY A 185 4.48 7.27 22.13
CA GLY A 185 4.05 8.59 22.56
C GLY A 185 5.07 9.66 22.18
N LEU A 186 4.68 10.91 22.38
CA LEU A 186 5.55 12.07 22.26
C LEU A 186 5.66 12.67 23.68
N ALA A 187 6.88 12.82 24.19
CA ALA A 187 7.15 13.33 25.51
C ALA A 187 8.37 14.25 25.53
N THR A 188 8.41 15.16 26.50
CA THR A 188 9.61 15.92 26.85
C THR A 188 10.38 15.14 27.92
N LEU A 189 11.64 14.79 27.65
CA LEU A 189 12.52 14.21 28.66
C LEU A 189 13.05 15.36 29.53
N GLU A 190 13.07 15.17 30.86
CA GLU A 190 13.68 16.17 31.77
C GLU A 190 15.18 16.31 31.53
N ASP A 191 15.85 15.16 31.32
CA ASP A 191 17.21 15.12 30.78
C ASP A 191 17.14 14.61 29.32
N PRO A 192 17.40 15.49 28.33
CA PRO A 192 17.37 15.10 26.91
C PRO A 192 18.33 13.97 26.53
N GLU A 193 19.41 13.77 27.30
CA GLU A 193 20.42 12.74 27.07
C GLU A 193 20.09 11.44 27.83
N ALA A 194 19.00 11.41 28.59
CA ALA A 194 18.58 10.21 29.33
C ALA A 194 18.24 9.02 28.41
N LEU A 195 17.92 9.25 27.14
CA LEU A 195 17.74 8.21 26.13
C LEU A 195 18.59 8.54 24.90
N GLU A 196 19.50 7.65 24.57
CA GLU A 196 20.21 7.72 23.28
C GLU A 196 19.21 7.63 22.12
N GLN A 197 19.45 8.41 21.08
CA GLN A 197 18.62 8.36 19.88
C GLN A 197 18.84 7.04 19.12
N GLY A 198 17.75 6.48 18.60
CA GLY A 198 17.78 5.23 17.86
C GLY A 198 17.22 4.05 18.65
N TRP A 199 17.86 2.92 18.54
CA TRP A 199 17.36 1.64 19.05
C TRP A 199 18.16 1.21 20.29
N LEU A 200 17.55 1.22 21.45
CA LEU A 200 18.09 0.65 22.70
C LEU A 200 17.48 -0.73 22.93
N ARG A 201 18.30 -1.78 22.94
CA ARG A 201 17.91 -3.14 23.30
C ARG A 201 18.37 -3.47 24.71
N THR A 202 17.50 -4.06 25.52
CA THR A 202 17.80 -4.53 26.86
C THR A 202 17.23 -5.93 27.07
N PRO A 203 17.60 -6.65 28.16
CA PRO A 203 16.98 -7.94 28.50
C PRO A 203 15.44 -7.83 28.77
N ARG A 204 14.90 -6.63 28.91
CA ARG A 204 13.49 -6.41 29.21
C ARG A 204 12.66 -5.98 27.99
N GLY A 205 13.32 -5.63 26.89
CA GLY A 205 12.65 -5.19 25.68
C GLY A 205 13.43 -4.12 24.91
N TRP A 206 12.70 -3.29 24.18
CA TRP A 206 13.29 -2.29 23.30
C TRP A 206 12.70 -0.91 23.57
N ILE A 207 13.53 0.11 23.40
CA ILE A 207 13.12 1.50 23.28
C ILE A 207 13.64 2.04 21.96
N VAL A 208 12.77 2.71 21.18
CA VAL A 208 13.17 3.47 20.00
C VAL A 208 12.85 4.93 20.29
N SER A 209 13.87 5.76 20.32
CA SER A 209 13.74 7.20 20.60
C SER A 209 14.19 8.02 19.39
N LYS A 210 13.47 9.11 19.14
CA LYS A 210 13.81 10.09 18.11
C LYS A 210 13.44 11.49 18.58
N ARG A 211 14.41 12.36 18.76
CA ARG A 211 14.18 13.77 19.11
C ARG A 211 13.57 14.52 17.92
N THR A 212 12.58 15.33 18.18
CA THR A 212 11.98 16.24 17.20
C THR A 212 12.74 17.57 17.18
N PRO A 213 12.63 18.37 16.10
CA PRO A 213 13.19 19.70 16.08
C PRO A 213 12.68 20.61 17.22
N GLY A 214 11.48 20.35 17.74
CA GLY A 214 10.88 21.07 18.87
C GLY A 214 11.36 20.62 20.26
N GLY A 215 12.36 19.72 20.34
CA GLY A 215 12.94 19.25 21.61
C GLY A 215 12.17 18.12 22.30
N GLU A 216 10.98 17.77 21.81
CA GLU A 216 10.24 16.59 22.29
C GLU A 216 10.84 15.30 21.71
N THR A 217 10.62 14.19 22.36
CA THR A 217 11.11 12.87 21.92
C THR A 217 9.94 11.95 21.59
N HIS A 218 9.90 11.47 20.33
CA HIS A 218 9.11 10.30 20.00
C HIS A 218 9.71 9.09 20.67
N VAL A 219 8.95 8.43 21.53
CA VAL A 219 9.35 7.21 22.21
C VAL A 219 8.43 6.08 21.79
N ARG A 220 9.00 4.95 21.45
CA ARG A 220 8.30 3.68 21.21
C ARG A 220 8.97 2.60 22.03
N THR A 221 8.16 1.79 22.67
CA THR A 221 8.63 0.65 23.47
C THR A 221 8.21 -0.66 22.78
N LEU A 222 8.88 -1.72 23.12
CA LEU A 222 8.44 -3.11 22.94
C LEU A 222 8.71 -3.83 24.24
N ASP A 223 7.64 -4.12 24.98
CA ASP A 223 7.71 -4.92 26.18
C ASP A 223 7.61 -6.40 25.83
N CYS A 224 8.71 -7.12 26.01
CA CYS A 224 8.78 -8.55 25.75
C CYS A 224 8.36 -9.43 26.94
N THR A 225 7.93 -8.85 28.07
CA THR A 225 7.55 -9.62 29.25
C THR A 225 6.14 -10.21 29.15
N GLY A 226 5.31 -9.71 28.25
CA GLY A 226 3.98 -10.26 27.99
C GLY A 226 3.04 -9.29 27.28
N ALA A 227 1.87 -9.81 26.93
CA ALA A 227 0.79 -8.99 26.39
C ALA A 227 0.04 -8.28 27.52
N TYR A 228 -0.28 -7.00 27.33
CA TYR A 228 -1.08 -6.25 28.26
C TYR A 228 -2.56 -6.67 28.20
N GLU A 229 -3.16 -7.04 29.32
CA GLU A 229 -4.53 -7.55 29.40
C GLU A 229 -5.60 -6.46 29.18
N GLY A 230 -5.34 -5.24 29.64
CA GLY A 230 -6.27 -4.09 29.58
C GLY A 230 -6.22 -3.29 28.28
N ARG A 231 -6.27 -3.91 27.11
CA ARG A 231 -6.08 -3.26 25.78
C ARG A 231 -7.06 -2.13 25.48
N GLU A 232 -8.25 -2.17 26.05
CA GLU A 232 -9.30 -1.15 25.87
C GLU A 232 -8.98 0.15 26.64
N ARG A 233 -8.13 0.06 27.66
CA ARG A 233 -7.79 1.21 28.49
C ARG A 233 -6.80 2.12 27.78
N GLN A 234 -7.10 3.41 27.73
CA GLN A 234 -6.19 4.43 27.21
C GLN A 234 -4.91 4.47 28.06
N PRO A 235 -3.72 4.38 27.45
CA PRO A 235 -2.47 4.48 28.19
C PRO A 235 -2.26 5.90 28.73
N THR A 236 -1.66 6.00 29.92
CA THR A 236 -1.38 7.26 30.59
C THR A 236 0.08 7.70 30.45
N PRO A 237 0.42 8.98 30.66
CA PRO A 237 1.81 9.45 30.72
C PRO A 237 2.67 8.68 31.73
N ARG A 238 2.11 8.40 32.92
CA ARG A 238 2.79 7.63 33.96
C ARG A 238 3.09 6.19 33.51
N GLU A 239 2.19 5.59 32.77
CA GLU A 239 2.39 4.24 32.21
C GLU A 239 3.51 4.22 31.18
N LEU A 240 3.54 5.20 30.25
CA LEU A 240 4.63 5.33 29.27
C LEU A 240 5.97 5.52 29.98
N GLN A 241 6.05 6.44 30.95
CA GLN A 241 7.27 6.68 31.72
C GLN A 241 7.72 5.42 32.46
N GLY A 242 6.79 4.73 33.17
CA GLY A 242 7.08 3.52 33.92
C GLY A 242 7.59 2.38 33.02
N GLU A 243 7.01 2.19 31.82
CA GLU A 243 7.45 1.19 30.88
C GLU A 243 8.84 1.52 30.31
N VAL A 244 9.07 2.77 29.95
CA VAL A 244 10.39 3.22 29.46
C VAL A 244 11.46 3.04 30.54
N SER A 245 11.20 3.49 31.78
CA SER A 245 12.15 3.35 32.91
C SER A 245 12.44 1.89 33.20
N ARG A 246 11.41 1.04 33.21
CA ARG A 246 11.56 -0.39 33.44
C ARG A 246 12.42 -1.07 32.35
N ILE A 247 12.19 -0.75 31.09
CA ILE A 247 12.98 -1.30 29.97
C ILE A 247 14.42 -0.75 30.02
N ALA A 248 14.60 0.55 30.26
CA ALA A 248 15.92 1.18 30.38
C ALA A 248 16.72 0.68 31.57
N GLY A 249 16.06 0.14 32.61
CA GLY A 249 16.70 -0.31 33.85
C GLY A 249 17.12 0.83 34.78
N ARG A 250 16.66 2.04 34.53
CA ARG A 250 16.87 3.25 35.33
C ARG A 250 15.70 4.20 35.20
N ASP A 251 15.56 5.11 36.13
CA ASP A 251 14.48 6.11 36.03
C ASP A 251 14.72 7.08 34.86
N ILE A 252 13.67 7.30 34.07
CA ILE A 252 13.64 8.22 32.92
C ILE A 252 12.49 9.19 33.17
N ALA A 253 12.81 10.34 33.69
CA ALA A 253 11.82 11.36 33.99
C ALA A 253 11.27 12.03 32.73
N MET A 254 9.95 12.12 32.63
CA MET A 254 9.22 12.66 31.46
C MET A 254 8.17 13.66 31.89
N ALA A 255 8.03 14.73 31.12
CA ALA A 255 6.96 15.71 31.23
C ALA A 255 6.15 15.79 29.94
N GLY A 256 4.91 16.27 30.02
CA GLY A 256 4.08 16.63 28.88
C GLY A 256 3.80 15.51 27.86
N ALA A 257 3.82 14.25 28.26
CA ALA A 257 3.56 13.11 27.37
C ALA A 257 2.16 13.17 26.76
N ARG A 258 2.10 13.06 25.43
CA ARG A 258 0.87 13.17 24.63
C ARG A 258 0.85 12.19 23.46
N TRP A 259 -0.33 12.02 22.85
CA TRP A 259 -0.57 11.09 21.74
C TRP A 259 -0.17 9.64 22.05
N ILE A 260 -0.30 9.27 23.33
CA ILE A 260 0.09 7.94 23.77
C ILE A 260 -0.88 6.93 23.16
N THR A 261 -0.33 5.89 22.57
CA THR A 261 -1.08 4.78 21.98
C THR A 261 -0.46 3.46 22.38
N ARG A 262 -1.32 2.44 22.51
CA ARG A 262 -0.93 1.06 22.76
C ARG A 262 -1.14 0.23 21.52
N PHE A 263 -0.21 -0.66 21.22
CA PHE A 263 -0.31 -1.66 20.18
C PHE A 263 0.34 -2.97 20.64
N SER A 264 0.17 -4.02 19.86
CA SER A 264 0.68 -5.35 20.19
C SER A 264 1.02 -6.09 18.91
N ASP A 265 1.59 -7.28 19.05
CA ASP A 265 1.86 -8.20 17.96
C ASP A 265 0.64 -9.05 17.56
N PHE A 266 -0.56 -8.67 17.99
CA PHE A 266 -1.77 -9.30 17.46
C PHE A 266 -1.78 -9.24 15.94
N THR A 267 -1.95 -10.40 15.30
CA THR A 267 -2.07 -10.47 13.85
C THR A 267 -3.47 -10.91 13.42
N ARG A 268 -3.87 -10.42 12.26
CA ARG A 268 -5.09 -10.81 11.58
C ARG A 268 -4.86 -10.81 10.08
N LEU A 269 -5.34 -11.86 9.41
CA LEU A 269 -5.43 -11.91 7.97
C LEU A 269 -6.81 -12.42 7.59
N ALA A 270 -7.59 -11.64 6.87
CA ALA A 270 -8.88 -12.09 6.35
C ALA A 270 -8.70 -13.32 5.44
N ARG A 271 -9.60 -14.30 5.55
CA ARG A 271 -9.52 -15.51 4.74
C ARG A 271 -9.85 -15.28 3.29
N THR A 272 -10.57 -14.21 3.01
CA THR A 272 -10.77 -13.66 1.67
C THR A 272 -10.79 -12.14 1.71
N PHE A 273 -10.26 -11.51 0.67
CA PHE A 273 -10.31 -10.06 0.49
C PHE A 273 -11.51 -9.63 -0.36
N ARG A 274 -12.27 -10.59 -0.85
CA ARG A 274 -13.50 -10.38 -1.61
C ARG A 274 -14.61 -11.32 -1.15
N THR A 275 -15.83 -10.79 -1.01
CA THR A 275 -17.05 -11.59 -0.86
C THR A 275 -18.17 -10.93 -1.66
N GLY A 276 -18.62 -11.60 -2.73
CA GLY A 276 -19.61 -11.03 -3.66
C GLY A 276 -19.16 -9.68 -4.21
N ARG A 277 -19.92 -8.63 -3.88
CA ARG A 277 -19.70 -7.26 -4.31
C ARG A 277 -18.89 -6.40 -3.30
N ALA A 278 -18.34 -7.02 -2.28
CA ALA A 278 -17.59 -6.33 -1.23
C ALA A 278 -16.12 -6.77 -1.20
N PHE A 279 -15.22 -5.79 -0.97
CA PHE A 279 -13.78 -5.94 -0.92
C PHE A 279 -13.22 -5.39 0.39
N LEU A 280 -12.09 -5.92 0.85
CA LEU A 280 -11.32 -5.39 1.98
C LEU A 280 -9.95 -4.93 1.51
N VAL A 281 -9.46 -3.78 2.01
CA VAL A 281 -8.14 -3.22 1.73
C VAL A 281 -7.44 -2.77 3.02
N GLY A 282 -6.12 -2.84 3.04
CA GLY A 282 -5.30 -2.38 4.16
C GLY A 282 -5.64 -3.07 5.48
N ASP A 283 -5.64 -2.33 6.58
CA ASP A 283 -5.85 -2.88 7.93
C ASP A 283 -7.22 -3.55 8.14
N ALA A 284 -8.20 -3.30 7.27
CA ALA A 284 -9.46 -4.05 7.28
C ALA A 284 -9.27 -5.50 6.83
N ALA A 285 -8.32 -5.76 5.94
CA ALA A 285 -7.98 -7.07 5.40
C ALA A 285 -6.85 -7.76 6.19
N HIS A 286 -5.82 -7.01 6.60
CA HIS A 286 -4.62 -7.56 7.24
C HIS A 286 -4.07 -6.60 8.31
N LEU A 287 -3.72 -7.17 9.44
CA LEU A 287 -3.13 -6.47 10.58
C LEU A 287 -1.92 -7.23 11.09
N HIS A 288 -0.83 -6.52 11.33
CA HIS A 288 0.41 -7.08 11.83
C HIS A 288 1.18 -6.07 12.67
N PHE A 289 2.21 -6.54 13.39
CA PHE A 289 3.08 -5.66 14.17
C PHE A 289 3.81 -4.66 13.24
N PRO A 290 3.93 -3.37 13.64
CA PRO A 290 4.42 -2.33 12.73
C PRO A 290 5.95 -2.31 12.53
N ILE A 291 6.64 -3.41 12.84
CA ILE A 291 8.08 -3.54 12.56
C ILE A 291 8.35 -3.53 11.05
N GLY A 292 9.42 -2.87 10.64
CA GLY A 292 9.77 -2.74 9.23
C GLY A 292 8.88 -1.77 8.43
N GLY A 293 7.84 -1.16 9.03
CA GLY A 293 7.03 -0.10 8.40
C GLY A 293 6.26 -0.50 7.14
N GLN A 294 5.89 -1.79 6.97
CA GLN A 294 5.33 -2.32 5.72
C GLN A 294 3.83 -2.11 5.55
N GLY A 295 3.05 -1.91 6.65
CA GLY A 295 1.58 -1.92 6.60
C GLY A 295 0.98 -0.86 5.65
N LEU A 296 1.45 0.38 5.72
CA LEU A 296 0.97 1.44 4.83
C LEU A 296 1.30 1.15 3.36
N SER A 297 2.52 0.65 3.07
CA SER A 297 2.92 0.26 1.72
C SER A 297 2.05 -0.87 1.17
N THR A 298 1.73 -1.87 1.99
CA THR A 298 0.86 -2.99 1.61
C THR A 298 -0.55 -2.49 1.28
N GLY A 299 -1.13 -1.61 2.12
CA GLY A 299 -2.44 -1.02 1.87
C GLY A 299 -2.48 -0.11 0.62
N VAL A 300 -1.41 0.65 0.36
CA VAL A 300 -1.28 1.43 -0.89
C VAL A 300 -1.28 0.50 -2.11
N LEU A 301 -0.53 -0.59 -2.06
CA LEU A 301 -0.50 -1.57 -3.15
C LEU A 301 -1.85 -2.30 -3.31
N ASP A 302 -2.61 -2.53 -2.21
CA ASP A 302 -3.97 -3.06 -2.31
C ASP A 302 -4.89 -2.08 -3.05
N ALA A 303 -4.84 -0.79 -2.68
CA ALA A 303 -5.66 0.25 -3.30
C ALA A 303 -5.38 0.40 -4.81
N LEU A 304 -4.11 0.43 -5.19
CA LEU A 304 -3.71 0.56 -6.59
C LEU A 304 -4.02 -0.70 -7.41
N ASN A 305 -3.93 -1.89 -6.79
CA ASN A 305 -4.29 -3.15 -7.46
C ASN A 305 -5.80 -3.30 -7.66
N LEU A 306 -6.61 -2.94 -6.64
CA LEU A 306 -8.07 -3.02 -6.72
C LEU A 306 -8.66 -1.91 -7.61
N GLY A 307 -8.14 -0.68 -7.50
CA GLY A 307 -8.76 0.50 -8.07
C GLY A 307 -9.08 0.38 -9.55
N TRP A 308 -8.10 0.03 -10.38
CA TRP A 308 -8.32 -0.13 -11.82
C TRP A 308 -9.19 -1.35 -12.18
N LYS A 309 -9.05 -2.47 -11.43
CA LYS A 309 -9.86 -3.68 -11.66
C LYS A 309 -11.33 -3.42 -11.41
N LEU A 310 -11.63 -2.82 -10.25
CA LEU A 310 -13.00 -2.49 -9.88
C LEU A 310 -13.59 -1.41 -10.80
N ALA A 311 -12.80 -0.40 -11.18
CA ALA A 311 -13.25 0.62 -12.11
C ALA A 311 -13.62 0.03 -13.48
N LEU A 312 -12.81 -0.85 -14.04
CA LEU A 312 -13.14 -1.52 -15.31
C LEU A 312 -14.37 -2.43 -15.21
N ALA A 313 -14.53 -3.14 -14.10
CA ALA A 313 -15.71 -3.98 -13.86
C ALA A 313 -17.00 -3.15 -13.75
N VAL A 314 -17.00 -2.06 -12.98
CA VAL A 314 -18.13 -1.12 -12.85
C VAL A 314 -18.52 -0.52 -14.20
N ARG A 315 -17.55 -0.27 -15.08
CA ARG A 315 -17.75 0.25 -16.43
C ARG A 315 -18.14 -0.81 -17.46
N GLY A 316 -18.30 -2.06 -17.05
CA GLY A 316 -18.62 -3.18 -17.96
C GLY A 316 -17.47 -3.61 -18.89
N ALA A 317 -16.25 -3.11 -18.66
CA ALA A 317 -15.07 -3.42 -19.47
C ALA A 317 -14.28 -4.63 -18.96
N ALA A 318 -14.68 -5.24 -17.84
CA ALA A 318 -14.09 -6.45 -17.28
C ALA A 318 -15.13 -7.25 -16.51
N GLY A 319 -14.90 -8.55 -16.39
CA GLY A 319 -15.79 -9.47 -15.67
C GLY A 319 -15.32 -9.85 -14.27
N GLU A 320 -16.09 -10.70 -13.63
CA GLU A 320 -15.87 -11.23 -12.26
C GLU A 320 -14.47 -11.82 -12.06
N ARG A 321 -13.93 -12.52 -13.08
CA ARG A 321 -12.58 -13.12 -13.01
C ARG A 321 -11.50 -12.08 -12.71
N LEU A 322 -11.60 -10.85 -13.26
CA LEU A 322 -10.64 -9.79 -12.96
C LEU A 322 -10.77 -9.34 -11.50
N LEU A 323 -11.98 -9.26 -10.97
CA LEU A 323 -12.23 -8.91 -9.57
C LEU A 323 -11.71 -10.00 -8.61
N ASP A 324 -11.86 -11.28 -8.97
CA ASP A 324 -11.33 -12.40 -8.17
C ASP A 324 -9.81 -12.40 -8.09
N SER A 325 -9.13 -11.91 -9.14
CA SER A 325 -7.68 -11.80 -9.15
C SER A 325 -7.13 -10.87 -8.06
N TYR A 326 -7.96 -9.97 -7.50
CA TYR A 326 -7.55 -9.14 -6.38
C TYR A 326 -7.18 -9.97 -5.14
N ASP A 327 -8.05 -10.88 -4.74
CA ASP A 327 -7.77 -11.78 -3.61
C ASP A 327 -6.57 -12.69 -3.88
N LEU A 328 -6.49 -13.25 -5.09
CA LEU A 328 -5.41 -14.15 -5.51
C LEU A 328 -4.04 -13.46 -5.50
N GLU A 329 -3.97 -12.17 -5.81
CA GLU A 329 -2.74 -11.40 -5.86
C GLU A 329 -2.39 -10.77 -4.50
N ARG A 330 -3.36 -10.20 -3.79
CA ARG A 330 -3.08 -9.36 -2.62
C ARG A 330 -3.06 -10.13 -1.30
N ARG A 331 -3.89 -11.15 -1.14
CA ARG A 331 -3.89 -11.93 0.09
C ARG A 331 -2.58 -12.71 0.34
N PRO A 332 -1.95 -13.36 -0.66
CA PRO A 332 -0.63 -13.97 -0.48
C PRO A 332 0.47 -12.92 -0.15
N ALA A 333 0.42 -11.74 -0.79
CA ALA A 333 1.35 -10.66 -0.48
C ALA A 333 1.21 -10.16 0.97
N ALA A 334 -0.03 -9.99 1.45
CA ALA A 334 -0.29 -9.63 2.84
C ALA A 334 0.13 -10.75 3.82
N ARG A 335 -0.06 -12.03 3.46
CA ARG A 335 0.44 -13.19 4.23
C ARG A 335 1.95 -13.10 4.40
N ALA A 336 2.69 -12.86 3.33
CA ALA A 336 4.14 -12.74 3.38
C ALA A 336 4.60 -11.61 4.33
N VAL A 337 3.88 -10.47 4.36
CA VAL A 337 4.16 -9.37 5.29
C VAL A 337 3.85 -9.76 6.75
N VAL A 338 2.74 -10.46 7.01
CA VAL A 338 2.41 -10.98 8.34
C VAL A 338 3.51 -11.93 8.84
N ASP A 339 3.94 -12.87 8.00
CA ASP A 339 4.97 -13.85 8.36
C ASP A 339 6.34 -13.19 8.56
N ASN A 340 6.70 -12.22 7.70
CA ASN A 340 7.92 -11.44 7.85
C ASN A 340 7.95 -10.65 9.16
N THR A 341 6.86 -9.94 9.50
CA THR A 341 6.83 -9.16 10.74
C THR A 341 6.86 -10.04 11.99
N ARG A 342 6.29 -11.25 11.93
CA ARG A 342 6.41 -12.25 12.99
C ARG A 342 7.84 -12.77 13.13
N ALA A 343 8.53 -13.03 12.02
CA ALA A 343 9.93 -13.43 12.04
C ALA A 343 10.83 -12.33 12.62
N GLN A 344 10.63 -11.08 12.21
CA GLN A 344 11.35 -9.95 12.80
C GLN A 344 11.11 -9.85 14.31
N LEU A 345 9.88 -9.99 14.77
CA LEU A 345 9.56 -9.92 16.18
C LEU A 345 10.20 -11.07 16.98
N ALA A 346 10.26 -12.28 16.42
CA ALA A 346 10.95 -13.41 17.04
C ALA A 346 12.43 -13.08 17.27
N LEU A 347 13.10 -12.47 16.28
CA LEU A 347 14.48 -11.99 16.42
C LEU A 347 14.64 -10.82 17.40
N MET A 348 13.57 -10.10 17.74
CA MET A 348 13.64 -9.00 18.71
C MET A 348 13.50 -9.45 20.15
N ARG A 349 13.05 -10.67 20.40
CA ARG A 349 12.91 -11.17 21.77
C ARG A 349 14.25 -11.21 22.47
N PRO A 350 14.32 -10.92 23.79
CA PRO A 350 15.52 -11.14 24.58
C PRO A 350 15.74 -12.64 24.81
N GLY A 351 16.99 -13.05 25.00
CA GLY A 351 17.39 -14.42 25.32
C GLY A 351 18.69 -14.81 24.64
N GLU A 352 19.51 -15.63 25.30
CA GLU A 352 20.85 -16.04 24.82
C GLU A 352 20.78 -16.72 23.44
N ASP A 353 19.83 -17.64 23.25
CA ASP A 353 19.64 -18.33 21.96
C ASP A 353 19.26 -17.32 20.83
N VAL A 354 18.42 -16.35 21.16
CA VAL A 354 18.06 -15.31 20.19
C VAL A 354 19.24 -14.38 19.92
N ASP A 355 20.08 -14.11 20.92
CA ASP A 355 21.28 -13.29 20.74
C ASP A 355 22.29 -13.95 19.81
N ALA A 356 22.50 -15.28 19.98
CA ALA A 356 23.31 -16.07 19.07
C ALA A 356 22.74 -16.06 17.64
N LEU A 357 21.44 -16.27 17.50
CA LEU A 357 20.76 -16.21 16.20
C LEU A 357 20.85 -14.81 15.55
N ARG A 358 20.70 -13.75 16.34
CA ARG A 358 20.87 -12.36 15.85
C ARG A 358 22.28 -12.10 15.36
N GLY A 359 23.31 -12.61 16.08
CA GLY A 359 24.71 -12.50 15.66
C GLY A 359 24.96 -13.16 14.31
N LEU A 360 24.45 -14.39 14.12
CA LEU A 360 24.50 -15.08 12.84
C LEU A 360 23.79 -14.29 11.74
N PHE A 361 22.59 -13.80 12.03
CA PHE A 361 21.78 -13.03 11.07
C PHE A 361 22.46 -11.70 10.69
N ALA A 362 23.10 -11.03 11.64
CA ALA A 362 23.88 -9.81 11.37
C ALA A 362 25.06 -10.10 10.43
N GLY A 363 25.75 -11.24 10.61
CA GLY A 363 26.80 -11.69 9.69
C GLY A 363 26.28 -11.94 8.28
N LEU A 364 25.10 -12.55 8.14
CA LEU A 364 24.47 -12.74 6.83
C LEU A 364 24.07 -11.42 6.17
N LEU A 365 23.56 -10.46 6.94
CA LEU A 365 23.19 -9.12 6.42
C LEU A 365 24.39 -8.29 5.96
N ALA A 366 25.59 -8.60 6.45
CA ALA A 366 26.80 -7.95 6.00
C ALA A 366 27.26 -8.42 4.60
N GLU A 367 26.68 -9.50 4.08
CA GLU A 367 26.95 -10.01 2.75
C GLU A 367 25.84 -9.62 1.76
N ASP A 368 26.13 -8.81 0.76
CA ASP A 368 25.16 -8.24 -0.22
C ASP A 368 24.25 -9.30 -0.85
N ARG A 369 24.77 -10.50 -1.13
CA ARG A 369 24.01 -11.59 -1.74
C ARG A 369 22.79 -12.05 -0.93
N TYR A 370 22.86 -11.94 0.42
CA TYR A 370 21.74 -12.31 1.29
C TYR A 370 20.88 -11.09 1.66
N ALA A 371 21.52 -9.94 1.84
CA ALA A 371 20.85 -8.69 2.17
C ALA A 371 19.85 -8.27 1.07
N GLY A 372 20.20 -8.46 -0.22
CA GLY A 372 19.37 -8.09 -1.37
C GLY A 372 17.98 -8.76 -1.35
N GLY A 373 17.90 -10.06 -1.07
CA GLY A 373 16.62 -10.77 -1.01
C GLY A 373 15.71 -10.29 0.13
N LEU A 374 16.28 -9.90 1.28
CA LEU A 374 15.52 -9.31 2.39
C LEU A 374 15.08 -7.87 2.10
N ALA A 375 15.93 -7.09 1.43
CA ALA A 375 15.60 -5.76 0.96
C ALA A 375 14.42 -5.78 -0.03
N ASP A 376 14.46 -6.69 -0.99
CA ASP A 376 13.40 -6.90 -1.98
C ASP A 376 12.08 -7.35 -1.33
N MET A 377 12.15 -8.22 -0.32
CA MET A 377 10.98 -8.67 0.44
C MET A 377 10.34 -7.52 1.22
N ILE A 378 11.13 -6.71 1.97
CA ILE A 378 10.61 -5.58 2.76
C ILE A 378 10.07 -4.48 1.86
N SER A 379 10.76 -4.20 0.75
CA SER A 379 10.37 -3.15 -0.19
C SER A 379 9.28 -3.57 -1.17
N ALA A 380 8.91 -4.85 -1.18
CA ALA A 380 8.01 -5.51 -2.15
C ALA A 380 8.55 -5.46 -3.60
N GLN A 381 9.83 -5.17 -3.81
CA GLN A 381 10.41 -5.14 -5.16
C GLN A 381 10.57 -6.53 -5.77
N GLY A 382 10.82 -7.55 -4.93
CA GLY A 382 10.87 -8.94 -5.35
C GLY A 382 9.52 -9.61 -5.60
N ALA A 383 8.41 -8.91 -5.37
CA ALA A 383 7.07 -9.48 -5.55
C ALA A 383 6.76 -9.73 -7.03
N VAL A 384 6.34 -10.97 -7.33
CA VAL A 384 5.79 -11.36 -8.63
C VAL A 384 4.36 -11.78 -8.41
N LEU A 385 3.42 -11.18 -9.16
CA LEU A 385 2.00 -11.52 -9.06
C LEU A 385 1.73 -12.89 -9.72
N PRO A 386 0.72 -13.63 -9.27
CA PRO A 386 0.28 -14.84 -9.95
C PRO A 386 -0.05 -14.55 -11.41
N ALA A 387 0.31 -15.47 -12.27
CA ALA A 387 -0.02 -15.38 -13.68
C ALA A 387 -1.53 -15.44 -13.90
N TYR A 388 -2.01 -14.65 -14.86
CA TYR A 388 -3.43 -14.52 -15.17
C TYR A 388 -3.83 -15.27 -16.44
N THR A 389 -2.87 -15.50 -17.34
CA THR A 389 -3.08 -16.25 -18.58
C THR A 389 -2.92 -17.77 -18.36
N GLU A 390 -3.46 -18.58 -19.27
CA GLU A 390 -3.39 -20.05 -19.18
C GLU A 390 -1.97 -20.59 -19.37
N ARG A 391 -1.21 -19.96 -20.28
CA ARG A 391 0.19 -20.27 -20.54
C ARG A 391 1.01 -18.99 -20.35
N PRO A 392 1.46 -18.75 -19.10
CA PRO A 392 2.18 -17.51 -18.79
C PRO A 392 3.55 -17.47 -19.43
N SER A 393 3.96 -16.28 -19.82
CA SER A 393 5.34 -16.01 -20.18
C SER A 393 6.21 -15.79 -18.93
N SER A 394 7.52 -15.79 -19.09
CA SER A 394 8.46 -15.57 -17.97
C SER A 394 8.38 -14.16 -17.35
N TRP A 395 7.75 -13.19 -18.02
CA TRP A 395 7.61 -11.81 -17.57
C TRP A 395 6.26 -11.51 -16.94
N GLU A 396 5.26 -12.33 -17.16
CA GLU A 396 3.93 -12.11 -16.61
C GLU A 396 3.96 -12.07 -15.07
N GLY A 397 3.28 -11.11 -14.50
CA GLY A 397 3.23 -10.84 -13.08
C GLY A 397 4.42 -10.04 -12.54
N ARG A 398 5.49 -9.84 -13.30
CA ARG A 398 6.63 -9.00 -12.89
C ARG A 398 6.29 -7.53 -13.00
N PHE A 399 6.81 -6.73 -12.08
CA PHE A 399 6.74 -5.29 -12.21
C PHE A 399 7.77 -4.80 -13.23
N LEU A 400 7.33 -3.96 -14.16
CA LEU A 400 8.20 -3.45 -15.22
C LEU A 400 8.99 -2.23 -14.67
N PRO A 401 10.34 -2.28 -14.62
CA PRO A 401 11.15 -1.14 -14.24
C PRO A 401 10.92 0.05 -15.16
N ASN A 402 11.13 1.27 -14.66
CA ASN A 402 11.05 2.47 -15.48
C ASN A 402 12.17 2.48 -16.54
N PHE A 403 11.86 2.95 -17.71
CA PHE A 403 12.83 3.20 -18.78
C PHE A 403 12.31 4.30 -19.70
N ARG A 404 13.23 4.98 -20.37
CA ARG A 404 12.90 5.99 -21.40
C ARG A 404 12.68 5.35 -22.76
N LEU A 405 11.73 5.87 -23.50
CA LEU A 405 11.49 5.46 -24.87
C LEU A 405 12.52 6.10 -25.82
N PRO A 406 13.09 5.34 -26.78
CA PRO A 406 14.14 5.84 -27.68
C PRO A 406 13.75 7.06 -28.52
N ALA A 407 12.48 7.21 -28.87
CA ALA A 407 11.99 8.24 -29.80
C ALA A 407 11.34 9.46 -29.11
N GLY A 408 11.42 9.61 -27.78
CA GLY A 408 10.68 10.67 -27.08
C GLY A 408 11.20 11.04 -25.71
N ALA A 409 10.58 12.06 -25.13
CA ALA A 409 10.81 12.49 -23.76
C ALA A 409 10.06 11.61 -22.73
N ASP A 410 9.12 10.77 -23.19
CA ASP A 410 8.27 9.94 -22.34
C ASP A 410 9.04 8.75 -21.76
N ASP A 411 8.70 8.42 -20.53
CA ASP A 411 9.11 7.21 -19.83
C ASP A 411 7.88 6.40 -19.41
N LEU A 412 8.08 5.20 -18.87
CA LEU A 412 6.99 4.34 -18.45
C LEU A 412 6.13 5.01 -17.32
N VAL A 413 6.74 5.81 -16.45
CA VAL A 413 6.02 6.56 -15.42
C VAL A 413 5.03 7.53 -16.04
N THR A 414 5.45 8.28 -17.07
CA THR A 414 4.58 9.21 -17.81
C THR A 414 3.47 8.49 -18.56
N LEU A 415 3.79 7.35 -19.18
CA LEU A 415 2.83 6.58 -19.96
C LEU A 415 1.69 5.96 -19.12
N LEU A 416 1.95 5.61 -17.87
CA LEU A 416 0.97 4.97 -16.98
C LEU A 416 0.12 5.96 -16.15
N ARG A 417 0.39 7.27 -16.23
CA ARG A 417 -0.31 8.29 -15.42
C ARG A 417 -1.82 8.33 -15.64
N ASP A 418 -2.27 8.09 -16.87
CA ASP A 418 -3.69 8.11 -17.21
C ASP A 418 -4.45 6.85 -16.74
N GLY A 419 -3.73 5.84 -16.25
CA GLY A 419 -4.31 4.59 -15.75
C GLY A 419 -4.77 3.62 -16.82
N ARG A 420 -4.52 3.87 -18.08
CA ARG A 420 -4.90 2.93 -19.15
C ARG A 420 -3.91 1.76 -19.19
N PRO A 421 -4.40 0.53 -19.43
CA PRO A 421 -3.50 -0.56 -19.78
C PRO A 421 -2.67 -0.17 -21.00
N LEU A 422 -1.37 -0.47 -20.99
CA LEU A 422 -0.41 -0.03 -21.98
C LEU A 422 0.08 -1.22 -22.82
N LEU A 423 -0.09 -1.16 -24.13
CA LEU A 423 0.52 -2.09 -25.07
C LEU A 423 1.75 -1.42 -25.69
N LEU A 424 2.93 -1.87 -25.28
CA LEU A 424 4.21 -1.45 -25.85
C LEU A 424 4.56 -2.36 -27.02
N LEU A 425 4.92 -1.77 -28.16
CA LEU A 425 5.34 -2.47 -29.38
C LEU A 425 6.76 -2.02 -29.74
N PHE A 426 7.70 -2.97 -29.78
CA PHE A 426 9.12 -2.71 -29.98
C PHE A 426 9.57 -3.07 -31.40
N GLY A 427 10.07 -2.08 -32.13
CA GLY A 427 10.54 -2.28 -33.51
C GLY A 427 9.41 -2.64 -34.50
N GLU A 428 9.76 -3.14 -35.67
CA GLU A 428 8.81 -3.51 -36.70
C GLU A 428 8.06 -4.81 -36.40
N ASP A 429 8.68 -5.72 -35.66
CA ASP A 429 8.11 -7.02 -35.27
C ASP A 429 6.85 -6.89 -34.37
N GLY A 430 6.70 -5.75 -33.69
CA GLY A 430 5.53 -5.45 -32.84
C GLY A 430 4.24 -5.19 -33.62
N ALA A 431 4.31 -4.85 -34.92
CA ALA A 431 3.13 -4.38 -35.69
C ALA A 431 2.00 -5.43 -35.77
N ARG A 432 2.31 -6.72 -35.82
CA ARG A 432 1.31 -7.81 -35.82
C ARG A 432 0.41 -7.81 -34.58
N HIS A 433 0.95 -7.43 -33.41
CA HIS A 433 0.21 -7.40 -32.15
C HIS A 433 -0.78 -6.23 -32.07
N GLU A 434 -0.57 -5.17 -32.84
CA GLU A 434 -1.53 -4.06 -32.89
C GLU A 434 -2.81 -4.48 -33.61
N GLU A 435 -2.72 -5.23 -34.69
CA GLU A 435 -3.89 -5.77 -35.40
C GLU A 435 -4.67 -6.72 -34.47
N GLU A 436 -3.97 -7.60 -33.75
CA GLU A 436 -4.56 -8.53 -32.78
C GLU A 436 -5.26 -7.77 -31.64
N ALA A 437 -4.73 -6.61 -31.19
CA ALA A 437 -5.28 -5.79 -30.12
C ALA A 437 -6.39 -4.83 -30.57
N ARG A 438 -6.68 -4.69 -31.88
CA ARG A 438 -7.59 -3.69 -32.45
C ARG A 438 -8.97 -3.66 -31.77
N ALA A 439 -9.53 -4.80 -31.42
CA ALA A 439 -10.83 -4.90 -30.78
C ALA A 439 -10.87 -4.27 -29.35
N TRP A 440 -9.72 -4.07 -28.71
CA TRP A 440 -9.57 -3.45 -27.38
C TRP A 440 -8.98 -2.04 -27.43
N ALA A 441 -8.74 -1.47 -28.63
CA ALA A 441 -8.14 -0.15 -28.81
C ALA A 441 -8.79 0.97 -27.95
N PRO A 442 -10.10 1.00 -27.69
CA PRO A 442 -10.70 2.01 -26.82
C PRO A 442 -10.22 1.95 -25.36
N LEU A 443 -9.80 0.76 -24.89
CA LEU A 443 -9.32 0.53 -23.53
C LEU A 443 -7.81 0.70 -23.39
N LEU A 444 -7.06 0.36 -24.45
CA LEU A 444 -5.61 0.31 -24.44
C LEU A 444 -5.00 1.65 -24.84
N ARG A 445 -3.85 1.97 -24.23
CA ARG A 445 -2.88 2.90 -24.79
C ARG A 445 -1.86 2.10 -25.58
N VAL A 446 -1.85 2.22 -26.91
CA VAL A 446 -0.86 1.55 -27.76
C VAL A 446 0.29 2.52 -28.04
N VAL A 447 1.52 2.09 -27.76
CA VAL A 447 2.72 2.89 -27.97
C VAL A 447 3.74 2.09 -28.77
N ARG A 448 4.06 2.59 -29.96
CA ARG A 448 5.16 2.06 -30.79
C ARG A 448 6.46 2.76 -30.43
N THR A 449 7.52 1.98 -30.27
CA THR A 449 8.85 2.49 -29.92
C THR A 449 9.92 1.68 -30.62
N GLY A 450 11.11 2.25 -30.74
CA GLY A 450 12.29 1.51 -31.18
C GLY A 450 12.65 0.39 -30.20
N ARG A 451 13.56 -0.50 -30.58
CA ARG A 451 14.08 -1.51 -29.68
C ARG A 451 14.79 -0.84 -28.50
N VAL A 452 14.43 -1.22 -27.30
CA VAL A 452 15.08 -0.77 -26.06
C VAL A 452 16.21 -1.76 -25.74
N PRO A 453 17.44 -1.30 -25.45
CA PRO A 453 18.52 -2.18 -25.04
C PRO A 453 18.09 -3.03 -23.81
N GLY A 454 18.25 -4.35 -23.91
CA GLY A 454 17.83 -5.28 -22.83
C GLY A 454 16.35 -5.71 -22.88
N ALA A 455 15.50 -5.13 -23.73
CA ALA A 455 14.14 -5.63 -23.95
C ALA A 455 14.23 -6.89 -24.84
N ALA A 456 14.02 -8.06 -24.22
CA ALA A 456 14.04 -9.35 -24.93
C ALA A 456 12.76 -9.62 -25.75
N HIS A 457 11.77 -8.73 -25.70
CA HIS A 457 10.44 -8.96 -26.25
C HIS A 457 10.09 -7.93 -27.32
N GLU A 458 9.32 -8.34 -28.31
CA GLU A 458 8.78 -7.50 -29.36
C GLU A 458 7.52 -6.73 -28.96
N ALA A 459 6.85 -7.16 -27.87
CA ALA A 459 5.69 -6.51 -27.30
C ALA A 459 5.52 -6.82 -25.82
N LEU A 460 4.89 -5.89 -25.07
CA LEU A 460 4.50 -6.07 -23.67
C LEU A 460 3.12 -5.45 -23.44
N LEU A 461 2.23 -6.19 -22.78
CA LEU A 461 1.02 -5.62 -22.17
C LEU A 461 1.35 -5.27 -20.71
N VAL A 462 1.25 -4.00 -20.36
CA VAL A 462 1.50 -3.50 -19.01
C VAL A 462 0.18 -3.07 -18.38
N ARG A 463 -0.08 -3.55 -17.18
CA ARG A 463 -1.27 -3.22 -16.38
C ARG A 463 -1.15 -1.79 -15.83
N PRO A 464 -2.27 -1.14 -15.49
CA PRO A 464 -2.26 0.19 -14.87
C PRO A 464 -1.43 0.29 -13.57
N ASP A 465 -1.28 -0.81 -12.83
CA ASP A 465 -0.47 -0.90 -11.61
C ASP A 465 1.03 -1.18 -11.87
N GLY A 466 1.47 -1.18 -13.14
CA GLY A 466 2.87 -1.30 -13.54
C GLY A 466 3.37 -2.74 -13.69
N HIS A 467 2.54 -3.75 -13.50
CA HIS A 467 2.91 -5.14 -13.71
C HIS A 467 2.71 -5.57 -15.16
N VAL A 468 3.56 -6.46 -15.65
CA VAL A 468 3.40 -7.08 -16.97
C VAL A 468 2.21 -8.04 -16.91
N GLY A 469 1.21 -7.77 -17.74
CA GLY A 469 0.05 -8.63 -17.91
C GLY A 469 0.23 -9.70 -18.96
N TRP A 470 1.14 -9.47 -19.93
CA TRP A 470 1.46 -10.40 -20.99
C TRP A 470 2.77 -10.04 -21.70
N SER A 471 3.48 -11.04 -22.19
CA SER A 471 4.55 -10.91 -23.16
C SER A 471 4.55 -12.10 -24.12
N PRO A 472 5.19 -12.01 -25.31
CA PRO A 472 5.37 -13.14 -26.21
C PRO A 472 6.05 -14.34 -25.54
N GLY A 473 5.79 -15.54 -26.08
CA GLY A 473 6.34 -16.80 -25.57
C GLY A 473 5.38 -17.60 -24.67
N GLY A 474 4.19 -17.06 -24.42
CA GLY A 474 3.10 -17.73 -23.67
C GLY A 474 1.79 -17.82 -24.47
N SER A 475 0.68 -17.45 -23.82
CA SER A 475 -0.64 -17.35 -24.45
C SER A 475 -0.63 -16.30 -25.57
N PRO A 476 -1.48 -16.42 -26.64
CA PRO A 476 -1.69 -15.36 -27.61
C PRO A 476 -2.14 -14.05 -26.95
N LEU A 477 -1.77 -12.89 -27.51
CA LEU A 477 -2.17 -11.57 -26.98
C LEU A 477 -3.68 -11.42 -26.87
N GLY A 478 -4.45 -11.82 -27.91
CA GLY A 478 -5.91 -11.77 -27.88
C GLY A 478 -6.53 -12.61 -26.76
N GLY A 479 -5.90 -13.75 -26.42
CA GLY A 479 -6.29 -14.56 -25.26
C GLY A 479 -6.06 -13.83 -23.94
N ALA A 480 -4.91 -13.17 -23.78
CA ALA A 480 -4.60 -12.36 -22.60
C ALA A 480 -5.55 -11.16 -22.48
N LEU A 481 -5.77 -10.42 -23.57
CA LEU A 481 -6.69 -9.29 -23.60
C LEU A 481 -8.13 -9.71 -23.27
N SER A 482 -8.59 -10.84 -23.79
CA SER A 482 -9.91 -11.40 -23.45
C SER A 482 -10.01 -11.79 -22.00
N ALA A 483 -8.94 -12.35 -21.41
CA ALA A 483 -8.90 -12.71 -20.00
C ALA A 483 -9.02 -11.48 -19.10
N TYR A 484 -8.26 -10.42 -19.36
CA TYR A 484 -8.28 -9.19 -18.56
C TYR A 484 -9.53 -8.33 -18.82
N PHE A 485 -9.94 -8.15 -20.06
CA PHE A 485 -10.89 -7.11 -20.49
C PHE A 485 -12.16 -7.67 -21.15
N GLY A 486 -12.38 -8.97 -21.09
CA GLY A 486 -13.53 -9.59 -21.75
C GLY A 486 -13.42 -9.62 -23.28
N ARG A 487 -14.54 -9.89 -23.96
CA ARG A 487 -14.56 -9.93 -25.44
C ARG A 487 -14.38 -8.51 -25.97
N GLY A 488 -13.49 -8.34 -26.95
CA GLY A 488 -13.29 -7.08 -27.64
C GLY A 488 -14.57 -6.57 -28.29
N GLY A 489 -14.76 -5.26 -28.34
CA GLY A 489 -15.92 -4.60 -28.94
C GLY A 489 -16.96 -4.03 -27.97
N CYS A 490 -16.93 -4.35 -26.68
CA CYS A 490 -17.67 -3.59 -25.66
C CYS A 490 -16.89 -2.33 -25.30
N ALA A 491 -17.04 -1.25 -26.08
CA ALA A 491 -16.61 0.06 -25.65
C ALA A 491 -17.51 0.54 -24.52
N PRO A 492 -16.98 0.97 -23.36
CA PRO A 492 -17.78 1.68 -22.38
C PRO A 492 -18.28 2.98 -23.02
N GLU A 493 -19.58 3.28 -22.87
CA GLU A 493 -20.10 4.60 -23.20
C GLU A 493 -19.35 5.67 -22.37
N ALA A 494 -18.75 6.60 -23.06
CA ALA A 494 -17.88 7.70 -22.63
C ALA A 494 -16.36 7.37 -22.49
N ALA A 495 -15.61 7.98 -23.39
CA ALA A 495 -14.15 8.06 -23.35
C ALA A 495 -13.68 8.64 -21.99
N VAL A 496 -12.60 8.06 -21.45
CA VAL A 496 -11.84 8.62 -20.34
C VAL A 496 -11.40 10.02 -20.75
N ALA A 497 -12.05 11.06 -20.24
CA ALA A 497 -11.48 12.38 -20.26
C ALA A 497 -10.21 12.30 -19.39
N ALA A 498 -9.05 12.55 -20.00
CA ALA A 498 -7.81 12.67 -19.26
C ALA A 498 -8.03 13.65 -18.09
N PRO A 499 -7.61 13.34 -16.86
CA PRO A 499 -7.66 14.30 -15.78
C PRO A 499 -6.86 15.52 -16.25
N GLY A 500 -7.59 16.66 -16.43
CA GLY A 500 -7.04 17.87 -16.98
C GLY A 500 -5.73 18.22 -16.29
N GLY A 501 -4.69 18.49 -17.09
CA GLY A 501 -3.37 18.88 -16.63
C GLY A 501 -3.49 20.13 -15.74
N GLY A 502 -3.63 19.92 -14.45
CA GLY A 502 -3.59 20.96 -13.43
C GLY A 502 -2.21 21.61 -13.48
N ARG A 503 -2.17 22.87 -13.83
CA ARG A 503 -0.96 23.73 -13.75
C ARG A 503 -0.28 23.50 -12.40
N GLY A 504 1.01 23.21 -12.44
CA GLY A 504 1.81 22.96 -11.25
C GLY A 504 1.62 24.04 -10.20
N ILE A 505 1.13 23.66 -9.06
CA ILE A 505 1.12 24.50 -7.87
C ILE A 505 2.54 24.41 -7.31
N ARG A 506 3.27 25.52 -7.39
CA ARG A 506 4.55 25.70 -6.67
C ARG A 506 4.23 25.68 -5.19
N LEU A 507 4.78 24.73 -4.48
CA LEU A 507 4.82 24.72 -3.02
C LEU A 507 6.08 25.51 -2.62
N SER A 508 5.87 26.64 -1.96
CA SER A 508 6.88 27.38 -1.18
C SER A 508 7.15 26.66 0.14
#